data_6fc5ef2831781d4346a41664536bc13f
#
_entry.id   6fc5ef2831781d4346a41664536bc13f
#
_cell.length_a   1.000
_cell.length_b   1.000
_cell.length_c   1.000
_cell.angle_alpha   90.00
_cell.angle_beta   90.00
_cell.angle_gamma   90.00
#
_symmetry.space_group_name_H-M   'P 1'
#
loop_
_entity.id
_entity.type
_entity.pdbx_description
1 polymer ?
#
loop_
_entity_poly.entity_id
_entity_poly.type
_entity_poly.pdbx_seq_one_letter_code
_entity_poly.pdbx_strand_id
1 'polypeptide(L)'
;MEQPIKITITLPTNAYFVSGIRDFTLALIKNTTKFAEKWAYRMQSVVDELCNNAIEYGSAENAEIKVVLIHKQDEYIEILVEDTGTGKNKTTAAEIQKLYDEKRKEGYKFVGIRGRGLAKIVGEWTDQLEFKDLSNGGLQVRVRKYLKDPRYKSGLPESTPTHLVLNI
;
A
#
# COMPACT_ATOMS: atom_id res chain seq x y z
N MET A 1 -13.18 5.03 22.44
CA MET A 1 -12.85 4.74 21.03
C MET A 1 -11.38 4.41 20.98
N GLU A 2 -11.03 3.25 20.44
CA GLU A 2 -9.61 2.89 20.27
C GLU A 2 -8.95 3.82 19.25
N GLN A 3 -7.80 4.35 19.62
CA GLN A 3 -6.98 5.17 18.73
C GLN A 3 -6.36 4.28 17.64
N PRO A 4 -6.23 4.76 16.40
CA PRO A 4 -5.50 4.02 15.39
C PRO A 4 -4.05 3.78 15.81
N ILE A 5 -3.54 2.60 15.55
CA ILE A 5 -2.12 2.29 15.72
C ILE A 5 -1.38 2.70 14.45
N LYS A 6 -0.30 3.45 14.61
CA LYS A 6 0.55 3.92 13.52
C LYS A 6 1.97 3.40 13.72
N ILE A 7 2.49 2.72 12.71
CA ILE A 7 3.85 2.18 12.68
C ILE A 7 4.56 2.82 11.50
N THR A 8 5.72 3.42 11.74
CA THR A 8 6.55 4.03 10.70
C THR A 8 7.87 3.26 10.59
N ILE A 9 8.22 2.87 9.38
CA ILE A 9 9.42 2.10 9.09
C ILE A 9 10.17 2.81 7.96
N THR A 10 11.45 3.02 8.14
CA THR A 10 12.34 3.56 7.13
C THR A 10 13.21 2.44 6.58
N LEU A 11 13.26 2.30 5.26
CA LEU A 11 13.98 1.25 4.56
C LEU A 11 14.99 1.85 3.58
N PRO A 12 16.19 1.28 3.47
CA PRO A 12 17.07 1.58 2.34
C PRO A 12 16.39 1.22 1.01
N THR A 13 16.77 1.92 -0.06
CA THR A 13 16.30 1.64 -1.44
C THR A 13 16.94 0.38 -2.01
N ASN A 14 16.72 -0.72 -1.31
CA ASN A 14 17.20 -2.05 -1.70
C ASN A 14 16.03 -3.03 -1.57
N ALA A 15 15.67 -3.64 -2.69
CA ALA A 15 14.56 -4.58 -2.78
C ALA A 15 14.66 -5.78 -1.80
N TYR A 16 15.86 -6.09 -1.32
CA TYR A 16 16.07 -7.12 -0.30
C TYR A 16 15.25 -6.88 0.97
N PHE A 17 15.13 -5.61 1.40
CA PHE A 17 14.39 -5.26 2.62
C PHE A 17 12.87 -5.25 2.43
N VAL A 18 12.39 -5.27 1.19
CA VAL A 18 10.94 -5.29 0.91
C VAL A 18 10.31 -6.59 1.39
N SER A 19 11.05 -7.70 1.33
CA SER A 19 10.55 -8.99 1.84
C SER A 19 10.19 -8.92 3.33
N GLY A 20 11.00 -8.26 4.15
CA GLY A 20 10.73 -8.07 5.57
C GLY A 20 9.47 -7.25 5.83
N ILE A 21 9.24 -6.20 5.05
CA ILE A 21 8.01 -5.40 5.15
C ILE A 21 6.77 -6.19 4.71
N ARG A 22 6.89 -7.02 3.69
CA ARG A 22 5.81 -7.92 3.27
C ARG A 22 5.39 -8.86 4.39
N ASP A 23 6.36 -9.53 5.01
CA ASP A 23 6.11 -10.49 6.07
C ASP A 23 5.58 -9.79 7.33
N PHE A 24 6.12 -8.63 7.66
CA PHE A 24 5.61 -7.81 8.76
C PHE A 24 4.16 -7.36 8.51
N THR A 25 3.83 -6.90 7.31
CA THR A 25 2.46 -6.47 6.97
C THR A 25 1.48 -7.63 7.06
N LEU A 26 1.86 -8.80 6.54
CA LEU A 26 1.05 -10.02 6.65
C LEU A 26 0.79 -10.37 8.12
N ALA A 27 1.84 -10.44 8.93
CA ALA A 27 1.75 -10.74 10.35
C ALA A 27 0.91 -9.72 11.11
N LEU A 28 1.14 -8.42 10.88
CA LEU A 28 0.39 -7.33 11.49
C LEU A 28 -1.12 -7.50 11.26
N ILE A 29 -1.51 -7.68 9.99
CA ILE A 29 -2.93 -7.77 9.63
C ILE A 29 -3.57 -9.01 10.21
N LYS A 30 -2.91 -10.17 10.10
CA LYS A 30 -3.42 -11.43 10.66
C LYS A 30 -3.58 -11.37 12.18
N ASN A 31 -2.75 -10.59 12.85
CA ASN A 31 -2.60 -10.63 14.30
C ASN A 31 -3.37 -9.54 15.02
N THR A 32 -3.59 -8.42 14.39
CA THR A 32 -4.11 -7.23 15.06
C THR A 32 -5.42 -6.74 14.47
N THR A 33 -5.94 -7.40 13.43
CA THR A 33 -7.18 -6.96 12.77
C THR A 33 -8.18 -8.11 12.62
N LYS A 34 -9.42 -7.77 12.34
CA LYS A 34 -10.50 -8.72 12.00
C LYS A 34 -10.62 -9.02 10.50
N PHE A 35 -9.65 -8.59 9.71
CA PHE A 35 -9.67 -8.90 8.28
C PHE A 35 -9.51 -10.40 8.03
N ALA A 36 -10.28 -10.94 7.09
CA ALA A 36 -10.11 -12.31 6.65
C ALA A 36 -8.69 -12.51 6.08
N GLU A 37 -8.11 -13.69 6.29
CA GLU A 37 -6.72 -14.01 5.94
C GLU A 37 -6.35 -13.67 4.49
N LYS A 38 -7.28 -13.86 3.55
CA LYS A 38 -7.08 -13.48 2.14
C LYS A 38 -6.70 -11.99 1.98
N TRP A 39 -7.20 -11.12 2.84
CA TRP A 39 -6.87 -9.70 2.80
C TRP A 39 -5.48 -9.40 3.34
N ALA A 40 -5.00 -10.18 4.30
CA ALA A 40 -3.62 -10.08 4.75
C ALA A 40 -2.63 -10.37 3.59
N TYR A 41 -2.86 -11.41 2.81
CA TYR A 41 -2.06 -11.71 1.61
C TYR A 41 -2.20 -10.66 0.51
N ARG A 42 -3.40 -10.13 0.30
CA ARG A 42 -3.60 -9.04 -0.66
C ARG A 42 -2.87 -7.77 -0.26
N MET A 43 -2.94 -7.38 1.01
CA MET A 43 -2.22 -6.21 1.51
C MET A 43 -0.70 -6.42 1.51
N GLN A 44 -0.22 -7.63 1.72
CA GLN A 44 1.18 -8.01 1.50
C GLN A 44 1.61 -7.72 0.05
N SER A 45 0.81 -8.07 -0.93
CA SER A 45 1.10 -7.76 -2.34
C SER A 45 0.97 -6.27 -2.66
N VAL A 46 0.05 -5.57 -2.01
CA VAL A 46 -0.09 -4.12 -2.14
C VAL A 46 1.14 -3.40 -1.62
N VAL A 47 1.61 -3.72 -0.42
CA VAL A 47 2.82 -3.08 0.13
C VAL A 47 4.06 -3.40 -0.70
N ASP A 48 4.17 -4.61 -1.21
CA ASP A 48 5.24 -5.01 -2.12
C ASP A 48 5.29 -4.13 -3.36
N GLU A 49 4.16 -3.96 -4.03
CA GLU A 49 4.05 -3.11 -5.22
C GLU A 49 4.38 -1.65 -4.93
N LEU A 50 3.85 -1.09 -3.84
CA LEU A 50 4.10 0.29 -3.47
C LEU A 50 5.58 0.54 -3.14
N CYS A 51 6.22 -0.37 -2.39
CA CYS A 51 7.64 -0.26 -2.06
C CYS A 51 8.53 -0.41 -3.29
N ASN A 52 8.25 -1.38 -4.15
CA ASN A 52 9.03 -1.57 -5.38
C ASN A 52 8.92 -0.35 -6.30
N ASN A 53 7.73 0.24 -6.43
CA ASN A 53 7.57 1.47 -7.21
C ASN A 53 8.36 2.65 -6.62
N ALA A 54 8.36 2.82 -5.30
CA ALA A 54 9.11 3.86 -4.61
C ALA A 54 10.64 3.69 -4.79
N ILE A 55 11.13 2.45 -4.76
CA ILE A 55 12.54 2.12 -4.96
C ILE A 55 12.93 2.28 -6.44
N GLU A 56 12.14 1.76 -7.35
CA GLU A 56 12.50 1.71 -8.77
C GLU A 56 12.40 3.07 -9.46
N TYR A 57 11.40 3.85 -9.09
CA TYR A 57 11.10 5.10 -9.80
C TYR A 57 11.30 6.36 -8.96
N GLY A 58 11.01 6.30 -7.68
CA GLY A 58 10.89 7.46 -6.83
C GLY A 58 12.15 7.88 -6.09
N SER A 59 13.04 6.94 -5.77
CA SER A 59 14.23 7.19 -4.96
C SER A 59 15.51 6.78 -5.66
N ALA A 60 16.58 7.53 -5.41
CA ALA A 60 17.92 7.18 -5.89
C ALA A 60 18.46 5.95 -5.15
N GLU A 61 19.44 5.32 -5.76
CA GLU A 61 20.27 4.29 -5.12
C GLU A 61 20.91 4.88 -3.84
N ASN A 62 20.93 4.12 -2.76
CA ASN A 62 21.37 4.54 -1.43
C ASN A 62 20.54 5.64 -0.74
N ALA A 63 19.35 5.92 -1.23
CA ALA A 63 18.36 6.71 -0.52
C ALA A 63 17.51 5.82 0.42
N GLU A 64 16.44 6.36 0.93
CA GLU A 64 15.50 5.66 1.81
C GLU A 64 14.07 5.86 1.30
N ILE A 65 13.22 4.89 1.60
CA ILE A 65 11.77 5.03 1.51
C ILE A 65 11.15 4.95 2.90
N LYS A 66 10.02 5.59 3.09
CA LYS A 66 9.27 5.53 4.34
C LYS A 66 7.97 4.79 4.11
N VAL A 67 7.71 3.78 4.93
CA VAL A 67 6.48 3.00 4.94
C VAL A 67 5.74 3.27 6.24
N VAL A 68 4.49 3.69 6.15
CA VAL A 68 3.63 3.92 7.31
C VAL A 68 2.46 2.96 7.22
N LEU A 69 2.30 2.14 8.24
CA LEU A 69 1.16 1.24 8.41
C LEU A 69 0.28 1.79 9.51
N ILE A 70 -0.98 2.02 9.19
CA ILE A 70 -1.98 2.48 10.15
C ILE A 70 -3.12 1.47 10.16
N HIS A 71 -3.53 1.03 11.32
CA HIS A 71 -4.75 0.25 11.43
C HIS A 71 -5.64 0.71 12.58
N LYS A 72 -6.91 0.66 12.36
CA LYS A 72 -7.94 0.74 13.38
C LYS A 72 -8.66 -0.61 13.38
N GLN A 73 -8.61 -1.30 14.49
CA GLN A 73 -8.85 -2.75 14.60
C GLN A 73 -10.08 -3.25 13.82
N ASP A 74 -11.20 -2.57 13.97
CA ASP A 74 -12.48 -3.00 13.40
C ASP A 74 -12.95 -2.12 12.24
N GLU A 75 -12.11 -1.25 11.73
CA GLU A 75 -12.51 -0.29 10.72
C GLU A 75 -11.70 -0.37 9.42
N TYR A 76 -10.38 -0.17 9.51
CA TYR A 76 -9.56 -0.09 8.30
C TYR A 76 -8.07 -0.41 8.53
N ILE A 77 -7.42 -0.68 7.40
CA ILE A 77 -5.97 -0.67 7.25
C ILE A 77 -5.61 0.40 6.23
N GLU A 78 -4.56 1.15 6.52
CA GLU A 78 -4.01 2.16 5.63
C GLU A 78 -2.50 1.96 5.50
N ILE A 79 -2.01 2.06 4.28
CA ILE A 79 -0.59 1.97 3.94
C ILE A 79 -0.21 3.24 3.21
N LEU A 80 0.84 3.92 3.67
CA LEU A 80 1.46 5.03 2.98
C LEU A 80 2.90 4.64 2.66
N VAL A 81 3.32 4.91 1.43
CA VAL A 81 4.71 4.78 1.03
C VAL A 81 5.17 6.12 0.46
N GLU A 82 6.29 6.61 0.98
CA GLU A 82 6.90 7.87 0.59
C GLU A 82 8.29 7.61 0.00
N ASP A 83 8.53 8.16 -1.17
CA ASP A 83 9.84 8.21 -1.78
C ASP A 83 10.53 9.56 -1.58
N THR A 84 11.78 9.68 -2.01
CA THR A 84 12.56 10.91 -1.85
C THR A 84 12.48 11.85 -3.05
N GLY A 85 11.88 11.43 -4.16
CA GLY A 85 11.86 12.19 -5.40
C GLY A 85 13.23 12.39 -6.06
N THR A 86 14.21 11.59 -5.67
CA THR A 86 15.59 11.65 -6.19
C THR A 86 15.86 10.63 -7.28
N GLY A 87 14.89 9.77 -7.58
CA GLY A 87 14.99 8.76 -8.62
C GLY A 87 15.05 9.37 -10.03
N LYS A 88 15.67 8.64 -10.94
CA LYS A 88 15.82 9.09 -12.35
C LYS A 88 14.48 9.21 -13.09
N ASN A 89 13.50 8.43 -12.68
CA ASN A 89 12.19 8.33 -13.30
C ASN A 89 11.08 8.79 -12.34
N LYS A 90 11.37 9.75 -11.48
CA LYS A 90 10.39 10.29 -10.55
C LYS A 90 9.15 10.82 -11.27
N THR A 91 8.01 10.69 -10.64
CA THR A 91 6.70 11.05 -11.18
C THR A 91 5.98 11.95 -10.19
N THR A 92 5.27 12.94 -10.68
CA THR A 92 4.37 13.78 -9.86
C THR A 92 3.06 13.05 -9.55
N ALA A 93 2.35 13.53 -8.54
CA ALA A 93 1.03 13.00 -8.20
C ALA A 93 0.06 13.10 -9.38
N ALA A 94 0.08 14.18 -10.12
CA ALA A 94 -0.78 14.38 -11.29
C ALA A 94 -0.45 13.39 -12.44
N GLU A 95 0.83 13.16 -12.70
CA GLU A 95 1.27 12.23 -13.75
C GLU A 95 0.91 10.78 -13.41
N ILE A 96 1.14 10.36 -12.17
CA ILE A 96 0.81 8.98 -11.76
C ILE A 96 -0.71 8.77 -11.70
N GLN A 97 -1.48 9.77 -11.28
CA GLN A 97 -2.93 9.72 -11.31
C GLN A 97 -3.45 9.53 -12.74
N LYS A 98 -2.93 10.31 -13.69
CA LYS A 98 -3.28 10.17 -15.11
C LYS A 98 -2.96 8.77 -15.64
N LEU A 99 -1.76 8.27 -15.35
CA LEU A 99 -1.34 6.91 -15.75
C LEU A 99 -2.26 5.84 -15.16
N TYR A 100 -2.62 5.98 -13.90
CA TYR A 100 -3.53 5.07 -13.21
C TYR A 100 -4.93 5.08 -13.85
N ASP A 101 -5.49 6.26 -14.11
CA ASP A 101 -6.81 6.41 -14.72
C ASP A 101 -6.84 5.85 -16.16
N GLU A 102 -5.80 6.09 -16.94
CA GLU A 102 -5.67 5.53 -18.29
C GLU A 102 -5.64 4.00 -18.28
N LYS A 103 -4.89 3.40 -17.35
CA LYS A 103 -4.74 1.94 -17.25
C LYS A 103 -5.99 1.22 -16.70
N ARG A 104 -6.90 1.94 -16.12
CA ARG A 104 -8.19 1.42 -15.65
C ARG A 104 -9.31 1.51 -16.68
N LYS A 105 -9.10 2.18 -17.81
CA LYS A 105 -10.12 2.27 -18.87
C LYS A 105 -10.42 0.89 -19.43
N GLU A 106 -11.69 0.64 -19.70
CA GLU A 106 -12.14 -0.57 -20.35
C GLU A 106 -11.44 -0.74 -21.71
N GLY A 107 -10.97 -1.95 -22.00
CA GLY A 107 -10.24 -2.25 -23.23
C GLY A 107 -8.79 -1.82 -23.26
N TYR A 108 -8.22 -1.26 -22.16
CA TYR A 108 -6.82 -0.92 -22.11
C TYR A 108 -5.95 -2.18 -22.26
N LYS A 109 -5.09 -2.17 -23.28
CA LYS A 109 -4.08 -3.21 -23.46
C LYS A 109 -2.82 -2.81 -22.71
N PHE A 110 -2.41 -3.61 -21.73
CA PHE A 110 -1.21 -3.34 -20.95
C PHE A 110 0.06 -3.41 -21.82
N VAL A 111 0.51 -2.26 -22.28
CA VAL A 111 1.77 -2.09 -22.98
C VAL A 111 2.79 -1.55 -21.96
N GLY A 112 3.80 -2.36 -21.65
CA GLY A 112 4.80 -2.01 -20.65
C GLY A 112 4.43 -2.47 -19.22
N ILE A 113 5.43 -2.37 -18.32
CA ILE A 113 5.36 -2.92 -16.96
C ILE A 113 4.91 -1.85 -15.95
N ARG A 114 5.34 -0.60 -16.13
CA ARG A 114 5.10 0.49 -15.19
C ARG A 114 3.61 0.76 -14.96
N GLY A 115 3.22 0.87 -13.69
CA GLY A 115 1.85 1.18 -13.28
C GLY A 115 0.84 0.04 -13.47
N ARG A 116 1.29 -1.13 -13.94
CA ARG A 116 0.42 -2.30 -14.07
C ARG A 116 -0.02 -2.81 -12.70
N GLY A 117 0.88 -2.86 -11.75
CA GLY A 117 0.58 -3.27 -10.38
C GLY A 117 -0.33 -2.28 -9.68
N LEU A 118 -0.15 -0.97 -9.87
CA LEU A 118 -1.05 0.04 -9.33
C LEU A 118 -2.49 -0.17 -9.82
N ALA A 119 -2.71 -0.41 -11.10
CA ALA A 119 -4.05 -0.58 -11.65
C ALA A 119 -4.67 -1.94 -11.29
N LYS A 120 -3.91 -3.03 -11.39
CA LYS A 120 -4.43 -4.39 -11.20
C LYS A 120 -4.42 -4.86 -9.75
N ILE A 121 -3.39 -4.52 -8.99
CA ILE A 121 -3.22 -4.99 -7.62
C ILE A 121 -3.76 -3.97 -6.64
N VAL A 122 -3.20 -2.78 -6.68
CA VAL A 122 -3.54 -1.75 -5.70
C VAL A 122 -4.97 -1.25 -5.92
N GLY A 123 -5.32 -0.91 -7.16
CA GLY A 123 -6.63 -0.36 -7.50
C GLY A 123 -7.80 -1.30 -7.27
N GLU A 124 -7.61 -2.62 -7.46
CA GLU A 124 -8.67 -3.60 -7.25
C GLU A 124 -8.81 -4.03 -5.78
N TRP A 125 -7.70 -4.00 -5.02
CA TRP A 125 -7.69 -4.54 -3.66
C TRP A 125 -7.75 -3.48 -2.57
N THR A 126 -7.87 -2.21 -2.94
CA THR A 126 -8.05 -1.10 -1.99
C THR A 126 -9.32 -0.32 -2.30
N ASP A 127 -9.86 0.34 -1.28
CA ASP A 127 -11.08 1.15 -1.41
C ASP A 127 -10.75 2.60 -1.72
N GLN A 128 -9.56 3.06 -1.32
CA GLN A 128 -9.05 4.40 -1.58
C GLN A 128 -7.59 4.31 -2.04
N LEU A 129 -7.25 5.08 -3.05
CA LEU A 129 -5.90 5.28 -3.54
C LEU A 129 -5.70 6.77 -3.82
N GLU A 130 -4.70 7.36 -3.21
CA GLU A 130 -4.38 8.76 -3.34
C GLU A 130 -2.89 8.97 -3.58
N PHE A 131 -2.56 9.95 -4.40
CA PHE A 131 -1.20 10.39 -4.69
C PHE A 131 -1.02 11.82 -4.21
N LYS A 132 0.10 12.11 -3.57
CA LYS A 132 0.41 13.44 -3.05
C LYS A 132 1.88 13.78 -3.26
N ASP A 133 2.15 14.94 -3.86
CA ASP A 133 3.49 15.50 -3.91
C ASP A 133 3.92 15.98 -2.51
N LEU A 134 5.12 15.60 -2.12
CA LEU A 134 5.72 16.01 -0.85
C LEU A 134 6.56 17.27 -1.04
N SER A 135 6.71 18.05 0.02
CA SER A 135 7.51 19.28 0.02
C SER A 135 9.00 19.07 -0.29
N ASN A 136 9.52 17.87 -0.03
CA ASN A 136 10.89 17.48 -0.36
C ASN A 136 11.08 17.02 -1.82
N GLY A 137 10.04 17.07 -2.65
CA GLY A 137 10.05 16.60 -4.03
C GLY A 137 9.71 15.13 -4.22
N GLY A 138 9.46 14.40 -3.14
CA GLY A 138 9.01 13.00 -3.18
C GLY A 138 7.53 12.86 -3.47
N LEU A 139 7.11 11.63 -3.67
CA LEU A 139 5.73 11.22 -3.86
C LEU A 139 5.28 10.36 -2.67
N GLN A 140 4.10 10.65 -2.14
CA GLN A 140 3.39 9.75 -1.23
C GLN A 140 2.28 9.03 -1.99
N VAL A 141 2.24 7.73 -1.86
CA VAL A 141 1.12 6.90 -2.28
C VAL A 141 0.42 6.40 -1.03
N ARG A 142 -0.86 6.69 -0.91
CA ARG A 142 -1.70 6.28 0.22
C ARG A 142 -2.81 5.38 -0.26
N VAL A 143 -2.96 4.25 0.40
CA VAL A 143 -4.06 3.31 0.15
C VAL A 143 -4.79 3.00 1.45
N ARG A 144 -6.11 2.78 1.36
CA ARG A 144 -6.92 2.34 2.49
C ARG A 144 -7.84 1.21 2.08
N LYS A 145 -7.94 0.22 2.92
CA LYS A 145 -8.90 -0.88 2.83
C LYS A 145 -9.78 -0.89 4.06
N TYR A 146 -11.09 -0.79 3.88
CA TYR A 146 -12.05 -0.90 4.97
C TYR A 146 -12.38 -2.37 5.25
N LEU A 147 -12.59 -2.70 6.50
CA LEU A 147 -13.05 -4.03 6.91
C LEU A 147 -14.46 -4.30 6.36
N LYS A 148 -15.32 -3.30 6.47
CA LYS A 148 -16.65 -3.28 5.85
C LYS A 148 -16.63 -2.13 4.86
N ASP A 149 -16.74 -2.43 3.58
CA ASP A 149 -16.85 -1.37 2.57
C ASP A 149 -18.10 -0.54 2.86
N PRO A 150 -17.98 0.77 3.15
CA PRO A 150 -19.11 1.62 3.43
C PRO A 150 -20.11 1.72 2.28
N ARG A 151 -19.70 1.32 1.07
CA ARG A 151 -20.56 1.19 -0.12
C ARG A 151 -21.37 -0.11 -0.15
N TYR A 152 -20.97 -1.10 0.66
CA TYR A 152 -21.63 -2.40 0.76
C TYR A 152 -22.74 -2.35 1.82
N LYS A 153 -23.97 -2.39 1.38
CA LYS A 153 -25.15 -2.34 2.27
C LYS A 153 -25.51 -3.69 2.89
N SER A 154 -24.90 -4.80 2.53
CA SER A 154 -25.21 -6.12 3.11
C SER A 154 -24.14 -7.18 2.81
N GLY A 155 -23.92 -8.07 3.75
CA GLY A 155 -23.48 -9.43 3.49
C GLY A 155 -21.99 -9.72 3.41
N LEU A 156 -21.09 -8.90 3.99
CA LEU A 156 -19.73 -9.39 4.22
C LEU A 156 -19.76 -10.42 5.35
N PRO A 157 -19.15 -11.61 5.15
CA PRO A 157 -19.03 -12.59 6.22
C PRO A 157 -18.29 -11.97 7.40
N GLU A 158 -18.80 -12.17 8.60
CA GLU A 158 -18.10 -11.77 9.82
C GLU A 158 -16.73 -12.41 9.84
N SER A 159 -15.69 -11.58 9.89
CA SER A 159 -14.34 -12.08 10.04
C SER A 159 -14.14 -12.57 11.46
N THR A 160 -13.71 -13.80 11.61
CA THR A 160 -13.34 -14.36 12.91
C THR A 160 -12.12 -13.62 13.45
N PRO A 161 -12.12 -13.24 14.73
CA PRO A 161 -10.93 -12.64 15.34
C PRO A 161 -9.74 -13.57 15.24
N THR A 162 -8.65 -13.10 14.71
CA THR A 162 -7.40 -13.86 14.68
C THR A 162 -6.52 -13.32 15.80
N HIS A 163 -6.22 -14.16 16.78
CA HIS A 163 -5.24 -13.85 17.82
C HIS A 163 -3.87 -14.27 17.35
N LEU A 164 -2.98 -13.33 17.26
CA LEU A 164 -1.57 -13.60 16.97
C LEU A 164 -0.69 -12.79 17.92
N VAL A 165 0.31 -13.46 18.42
CA VAL A 165 1.37 -12.84 19.23
C VAL A 165 2.50 -12.49 18.26
N LEU A 166 2.78 -11.20 18.10
CA LEU A 166 3.99 -10.74 17.45
C LEU A 166 5.14 -10.89 18.45
N ASN A 167 5.98 -11.86 18.24
CA ASN A 167 7.28 -11.90 18.90
C ASN A 167 8.23 -11.02 18.06
N ILE A 168 8.47 -9.83 18.55
CA ILE A 168 9.42 -8.86 17.98
C ILE A 168 10.80 -9.15 18.57
#